data_c931ef428fb59c83879471b98f7660ca
#
_entry.id   c931ef428fb59c83879471b98f7660ca
#
_cell.length_a   1.000
_cell.length_b   1.000
_cell.length_c   1.000
_cell.angle_alpha   90.00
_cell.angle_beta   90.00
_cell.angle_gamma   90.00
#
_symmetry.space_group_name_H-M   'P 1'
#
loop_
_entity.id
_entity.type
_entity.pdbx_description
1 polymer ?
#
loop_
_entity_poly.entity_id
_entity_poly.type
_entity_poly.pdbx_seq_one_letter_code
_entity_poly.pdbx_strand_id
1 'polypeptide(L)'
;NTTFRIFDVNEVDFSKGDNIFTYLDGTQEVLDNIPSAHILCTHSMVDGYYSTHEKLSSGGCKVVTYTAQRCKKCGYLANAKYYATTTYAKCPH
;
A
#
# COMPACT_ATOMS: atom_id res chain seq x y z
N ASN A 1 14.73 -1.82 -21.47
CA ASN A 1 13.41 -1.24 -21.24
C ASN A 1 12.79 -1.77 -19.97
N THR A 2 12.61 -0.86 -19.02
CA THR A 2 11.91 -1.20 -17.80
C THR A 2 10.44 -0.86 -17.99
N THR A 3 9.59 -1.87 -17.94
CA THR A 3 8.16 -1.67 -18.00
C THR A 3 7.60 -1.79 -16.60
N PHE A 4 7.03 -0.71 -16.08
CA PHE A 4 6.39 -0.75 -14.78
C PHE A 4 5.00 -1.35 -14.93
N ARG A 5 4.63 -2.19 -13.95
CA ARG A 5 3.27 -2.71 -13.90
C ARG A 5 2.30 -1.56 -13.66
N ILE A 6 1.17 -1.62 -14.36
CA ILE A 6 0.05 -0.76 -14.01
C ILE A 6 -0.53 -1.30 -12.73
N PHE A 7 -0.75 -0.42 -11.75
CA PHE A 7 -1.32 -0.84 -10.48
C PHE A 7 -2.74 -1.35 -10.67
N ASP A 8 -3.01 -2.54 -10.14
CA ASP A 8 -4.33 -3.14 -10.16
C ASP A 8 -4.76 -3.44 -8.73
N VAL A 9 -5.76 -2.70 -8.24
CA VAL A 9 -6.25 -2.86 -6.88
C VAL A 9 -6.77 -4.27 -6.61
N ASN A 10 -7.23 -4.97 -7.64
CA ASN A 10 -7.74 -6.33 -7.49
C ASN A 10 -6.63 -7.35 -7.21
N GLU A 11 -5.38 -7.00 -7.48
CA GLU A 11 -4.23 -7.86 -7.20
C GLU A 11 -3.68 -7.66 -5.80
N VAL A 12 -4.18 -6.67 -5.05
CA VAL A 12 -3.70 -6.43 -3.70
C VAL A 12 -4.30 -7.47 -2.76
N ASP A 13 -3.42 -8.16 -2.03
CA ASP A 13 -3.81 -9.23 -1.11
C ASP A 13 -3.94 -8.69 0.30
N PHE A 14 -5.17 -8.58 0.78
CA PHE A 14 -5.47 -8.10 2.14
C PHE A 14 -5.70 -9.25 3.13
N SER A 15 -5.40 -10.49 2.75
CA SER A 15 -5.65 -11.64 3.60
C SER A 15 -4.85 -11.63 4.90
N LYS A 16 -3.71 -10.96 4.91
CA LYS A 16 -2.81 -10.92 6.07
C LYS A 16 -2.83 -9.59 6.82
N GLY A 17 -3.53 -8.59 6.29
CA GLY A 17 -3.62 -7.29 6.94
C GLY A 17 -4.32 -6.28 6.08
N ASP A 18 -4.65 -5.14 6.67
CA ASP A 18 -5.42 -4.08 6.01
C ASP A 18 -4.55 -2.99 5.41
N ASN A 19 -3.24 -3.06 5.60
CA ASN A 19 -2.31 -2.07 5.08
C ASN A 19 -1.25 -2.79 4.26
N ILE A 20 -1.26 -2.56 2.95
CA ILE A 20 -0.39 -3.27 2.02
C ILE A 20 0.40 -2.26 1.19
N PHE A 21 1.70 -2.46 1.11
CA PHE A 21 2.53 -1.70 0.20
C PHE A 21 2.87 -2.58 -1.00
N THR A 22 2.52 -2.11 -2.21
CA THR A 22 2.80 -2.82 -3.45
C THR A 22 3.95 -2.14 -4.16
N TYR A 23 5.05 -2.85 -4.32
CA TYR A 23 6.21 -2.35 -5.05
C TYR A 23 5.94 -2.34 -6.54
N LEU A 24 6.72 -1.57 -7.29
CA LEU A 24 6.51 -1.44 -8.74
C LEU A 24 6.69 -2.74 -9.50
N ASP A 25 7.43 -3.70 -8.94
CA ASP A 25 7.59 -5.03 -9.55
C ASP A 25 6.44 -5.98 -9.23
N GLY A 26 5.45 -5.52 -8.45
CA GLY A 26 4.31 -6.33 -8.06
C GLY A 26 4.43 -7.02 -6.72
N THR A 27 5.60 -7.00 -6.12
CA THR A 27 5.80 -7.57 -4.78
C THR A 27 5.00 -6.79 -3.76
N GLN A 28 4.40 -7.48 -2.78
CA GLN A 28 3.56 -6.86 -1.76
C GLN A 28 4.09 -7.16 -0.37
N GLU A 29 3.86 -6.24 0.53
CA GLU A 29 4.30 -6.37 1.92
C GLU A 29 3.25 -5.80 2.85
N VAL A 30 2.96 -6.53 3.93
CA VAL A 30 2.02 -6.06 4.97
C VAL A 30 2.73 -5.05 5.85
N LEU A 31 2.09 -3.91 6.09
CA LEU A 31 2.61 -2.86 6.97
C LEU A 31 1.81 -2.86 8.27
N ASP A 32 2.30 -3.60 9.27
CA ASP A 32 1.64 -3.66 10.57
C ASP A 32 1.85 -2.38 11.37
N ASN A 33 3.07 -1.87 11.33
CA ASN A 33 3.43 -0.62 11.98
C ASN A 33 4.23 0.24 11.02
N ILE A 34 3.80 1.48 10.84
CA ILE A 34 4.54 2.43 10.03
C ILE A 34 5.35 3.28 11.02
N PRO A 35 6.66 3.11 11.09
CA PRO A 35 7.47 3.83 12.05
C PRO A 35 7.55 5.32 11.72
N SER A 36 7.78 6.13 12.74
CA SER A 36 8.14 7.53 12.55
C SER A 36 9.51 7.61 11.89
N ALA A 37 9.81 8.75 11.29
CA ALA A 37 11.11 8.95 10.66
C ALA A 37 12.24 8.65 11.64
N HIS A 38 13.21 7.85 11.19
CA HIS A 38 14.34 7.42 12.01
C HIS A 38 15.56 8.22 11.64
N ILE A 39 16.00 9.07 12.54
CA ILE A 39 17.17 9.93 12.25
C ILE A 39 18.45 9.14 12.07
N LEU A 40 18.52 7.93 12.64
CA LEU A 40 19.69 7.07 12.53
C LEU A 40 19.63 6.14 11.32
N CYS A 41 18.52 6.14 10.57
CA CYS A 41 18.37 5.30 9.40
C CYS A 41 18.73 6.06 8.13
N THR A 42 19.68 5.54 7.37
CA THR A 42 19.94 6.04 6.04
C THR A 42 18.88 5.45 5.13
N HIS A 43 17.86 6.24 4.82
CA HIS A 43 16.71 5.73 4.08
C HIS A 43 17.05 5.34 2.65
N SER A 44 16.65 4.13 2.30
CA SER A 44 16.70 3.64 0.93
C SER A 44 15.26 3.61 0.41
N MET A 45 14.81 4.75 -0.11
CA MET A 45 13.42 4.93 -0.50
C MET A 45 13.13 4.30 -1.86
N VAL A 46 12.03 3.56 -1.93
CA VAL A 46 11.54 2.98 -3.18
C VAL A 46 10.10 3.39 -3.40
N ASP A 47 9.76 3.62 -4.66
CA ASP A 47 8.41 4.01 -5.04
C ASP A 47 7.48 2.81 -5.06
N GLY A 48 6.20 3.06 -4.80
CA GLY A 48 5.18 2.04 -4.87
C GLY A 48 3.82 2.61 -4.52
N TYR A 49 2.90 1.71 -4.18
CA TYR A 49 1.53 2.04 -3.84
C TYR A 49 1.20 1.53 -2.45
N TYR A 50 0.63 2.40 -1.64
CA TYR A 50 0.18 2.06 -0.30
C TYR A 50 -1.34 1.98 -0.32
N SER A 51 -1.88 0.80 -0.02
CA SER A 51 -3.32 0.55 -0.05
C SER A 51 -3.83 0.21 1.33
N THR A 52 -4.95 0.85 1.71
CA THR A 52 -5.64 0.57 2.97
C THR A 52 -6.99 -0.05 2.69
N HIS A 53 -7.36 -1.02 3.50
CA HIS A 53 -8.63 -1.73 3.38
C HIS A 53 -9.50 -1.42 4.58
N GLU A 54 -10.75 -1.00 4.33
CA GLU A 54 -11.71 -0.70 5.39
C GLU A 54 -13.02 -1.43 5.11
N LYS A 55 -13.48 -2.19 6.10
CA LYS A 55 -14.78 -2.86 6.01
C LYS A 55 -15.89 -1.87 6.28
N LEU A 56 -16.95 -1.93 5.48
CA LEU A 56 -18.12 -1.09 5.62
C LEU A 56 -19.23 -1.85 6.35
N SER A 57 -20.09 -1.10 7.04
CA SER A 57 -21.21 -1.69 7.80
C SER A 57 -22.21 -2.41 6.91
N SER A 58 -22.23 -2.07 5.62
CA SER A 58 -23.13 -2.69 4.64
C SER A 58 -22.68 -4.06 4.14
N GLY A 59 -21.51 -4.54 4.59
CA GLY A 59 -20.92 -5.80 4.11
C GLY A 59 -19.95 -5.61 2.96
N GLY A 60 -19.81 -4.41 2.45
CA GLY A 60 -18.82 -4.08 1.45
C GLY A 60 -17.50 -3.66 2.05
N CYS A 61 -16.61 -3.14 1.21
CA CYS A 61 -15.35 -2.58 1.69
C CYS A 61 -14.87 -1.46 0.78
N LYS A 62 -13.94 -0.69 1.31
CA LYS A 62 -13.33 0.42 0.59
C LYS A 62 -11.82 0.26 0.64
N VAL A 63 -11.18 0.39 -0.52
CA VAL A 63 -9.72 0.39 -0.62
C VAL A 63 -9.29 1.76 -1.09
N VAL A 64 -8.49 2.44 -0.27
CA VAL A 64 -7.90 3.73 -0.63
C VAL A 64 -6.43 3.49 -0.93
N THR A 65 -5.98 3.96 -2.08
CA THR A 65 -4.60 3.77 -2.54
C THR A 65 -3.90 5.11 -2.66
N TYR A 66 -2.66 5.13 -2.22
CA TYR A 66 -1.77 6.28 -2.32
C TYR A 66 -0.51 5.88 -3.07
N THR A 67 0.02 6.78 -3.89
CA THR A 67 1.41 6.62 -4.33
C THR A 67 2.29 7.04 -3.17
N ALA A 68 3.34 6.28 -2.89
CA ALA A 68 4.17 6.55 -1.73
C ALA A 68 5.57 6.00 -1.92
N GLN A 69 6.46 6.38 -1.02
CA GLN A 69 7.81 5.86 -0.96
C GLN A 69 8.01 5.16 0.37
N ARG A 70 8.70 4.04 0.35
CA ARG A 70 8.97 3.25 1.54
C ARG A 70 10.46 2.97 1.67
N CYS A 71 10.97 3.12 2.88
CA CYS A 71 12.35 2.74 3.15
C CYS A 71 12.44 1.24 3.36
N LYS A 72 13.23 0.56 2.55
CA LYS A 72 13.40 -0.89 2.66
C LYS A 72 14.14 -1.30 3.93
N LYS A 73 14.86 -0.38 4.55
CA LYS A 73 15.66 -0.69 5.74
C LYS A 73 14.86 -0.59 7.02
N CYS A 74 14.06 0.46 7.17
CA CYS A 74 13.35 0.69 8.44
C CYS A 74 11.83 0.69 8.30
N GLY A 75 11.30 0.63 7.08
CA GLY A 75 9.86 0.62 6.87
C GLY A 75 9.19 1.97 6.88
N TYR A 76 9.96 3.06 6.99
CA TYR A 76 9.39 4.40 6.98
C TYR A 76 8.66 4.67 5.66
N LEU A 77 7.45 5.23 5.76
CA LEU A 77 6.62 5.58 4.62
C LEU A 77 6.60 7.10 4.48
N ALA A 78 6.84 7.60 3.28
CA ALA A 78 6.92 9.03 3.03
C ALA A 78 6.25 9.41 1.72
N ASN A 79 5.95 10.69 1.59
CA ASN A 79 5.45 11.29 0.34
C ASN A 79 4.19 10.63 -0.19
N ALA A 80 3.30 10.23 0.72
CA ALA A 80 2.03 9.61 0.34
C ALA A 80 1.12 10.65 -0.31
N LYS A 81 0.63 10.32 -1.51
CA LYS A 81 -0.29 11.18 -2.26
C LYS A 81 -1.48 10.34 -2.70
N TYR A 82 -2.67 10.90 -2.55
CA TYR A 82 -3.88 10.20 -2.96
C TYR A 82 -3.80 9.77 -4.43
N TYR A 83 -4.12 8.51 -4.69
CA TYR A 83 -4.12 7.95 -6.03
C TYR A 83 -5.53 7.59 -6.47
N ALA A 84 -6.22 6.70 -5.73
CA ALA A 84 -7.55 6.25 -6.10
C ALA A 84 -8.28 5.61 -4.93
N THR A 85 -9.61 5.57 -5.04
CA THR A 85 -10.46 4.84 -4.08
C THR A 85 -11.31 3.85 -4.86
N THR A 86 -11.36 2.62 -4.39
CA THR A 86 -12.23 1.59 -4.95
C THR A 86 -13.19 1.12 -3.87
N THR A 87 -14.48 1.18 -4.15
CA THR A 87 -15.51 0.73 -3.21
C THR A 87 -16.17 -0.51 -3.79
N TYR A 88 -16.28 -1.55 -2.94
CA TYR A 88 -16.94 -2.79 -3.32
C TYR A 88 -18.25 -2.91 -2.56
N ALA A 89 -19.34 -3.14 -3.27
CA ALA A 89 -20.64 -3.39 -2.64
C ALA A 89 -20.60 -4.68 -1.83
N LYS A 90 -19.83 -5.66 -2.33
CA LYS A 90 -19.57 -6.92 -1.65
C LYS A 90 -18.06 -7.13 -1.61
N CYS A 91 -17.51 -7.19 -0.42
CA CYS A 91 -16.07 -7.24 -0.24
C CYS A 91 -15.48 -8.56 -0.77
N PRO A 92 -14.54 -8.51 -1.74
CA PRO A 92 -13.91 -9.73 -2.26
C PRO A 92 -12.70 -10.17 -1.43
N HIS A 93 -12.38 -9.42 -0.40
CA HIS A 93 -11.19 -9.69 0.41
C HIS A 93 -11.49 -10.42 1.71
#